data_6c452b5ae9227097ab56b28dd4df5694
#
_entry.id   6c452b5ae9227097ab56b28dd4df5694
#
_cell.length_a   1.000
_cell.length_b   1.000
_cell.length_c   1.000
_cell.angle_alpha   90.00
_cell.angle_beta   90.00
_cell.angle_gamma   90.00
#
_symmetry.space_group_name_H-M   'P 1'
#
loop_
_entity.id
_entity.type
_entity.pdbx_description
1 polymer ?
#
loop_
_entity_poly.entity_id
_entity_poly.type
_entity_poly.pdbx_seq_one_letter_code
_entity_poly.pdbx_strand_id
1 'polypeptide(L)'
;EICACLVGSEMCIRDRFEYVQNHLRILSAFYGVLKPLDGVTPYRLEMQAKVGIGDAKNLYEYWGDMLYCSVIDNSRIIINLASKEYSKSIEKYLTLRDKYITIVFCELSGDKLVTKGTYAKMARGEMVRFMAENSIENPEDIKKFDRLGYSFRSDLSSDAEYVFERKK
;
A
#
# COMPACT_ATOMS: atom_id res chain seq x y z
N GLU A 1 0.44 12.11 38.52
CA GLU A 1 1.50 11.32 37.81
C GLU A 1 0.99 10.37 36.72
N ILE A 2 -0.24 9.92 36.76
CA ILE A 2 -0.84 9.06 35.72
C ILE A 2 -1.18 9.86 34.45
N CYS A 3 -1.41 11.16 34.56
CA CYS A 3 -1.80 12.04 33.43
C CYS A 3 -0.67 12.31 32.42
N ALA A 4 0.58 12.33 32.84
CA ALA A 4 1.74 12.65 31.97
C ALA A 4 2.08 11.51 30.97
N CYS A 5 1.86 10.25 31.36
CA CYS A 5 2.05 9.11 30.44
C CYS A 5 0.95 8.98 29.37
N LEU A 6 -0.27 9.39 29.70
CA LEU A 6 -1.40 9.35 28.75
C LEU A 6 -1.28 10.43 27.68
N VAL A 7 -0.86 11.64 28.05
CA VAL A 7 -0.67 12.76 27.11
C VAL A 7 0.40 12.44 26.04
N GLY A 8 1.50 11.80 26.40
CA GLY A 8 2.53 11.39 25.44
C GLY A 8 2.05 10.27 24.48
N SER A 9 1.27 9.31 25.00
CA SER A 9 0.73 8.22 24.17
C SER A 9 -0.38 8.69 23.22
N GLU A 10 -1.24 9.60 23.66
CA GLU A 10 -2.29 10.18 22.82
C GLU A 10 -1.71 11.04 21.69
N MET A 11 -0.68 11.83 21.96
CA MET A 11 0.00 12.61 20.93
C MET A 11 0.66 11.71 19.88
N CYS A 12 1.39 10.66 20.29
CA CYS A 12 1.95 9.67 19.35
C CYS A 12 0.88 8.94 18.53
N ILE A 13 -0.28 8.64 19.11
CA ILE A 13 -1.39 8.01 18.40
C ILE A 13 -1.98 8.99 17.37
N ARG A 14 -2.18 10.24 17.76
CA ARG A 14 -2.71 11.29 16.88
C ARG A 14 -1.79 11.53 15.68
N ASP A 15 -0.50 11.66 15.90
CA ASP A 15 0.49 11.86 14.84
C ASP A 15 0.49 10.72 13.82
N ARG A 16 0.35 9.47 14.30
CA ARG A 16 0.22 8.29 13.43
C ARG A 16 -1.05 8.30 12.60
N PHE A 17 -2.18 8.70 13.19
CA PHE A 17 -3.43 8.84 12.46
C PHE A 17 -3.34 9.93 11.39
N GLU A 18 -2.73 11.06 11.70
CA GLU A 18 -2.51 12.14 10.76
C GLU A 18 -1.61 11.70 9.60
N TYR A 19 -0.50 11.02 9.91
CA TYR A 19 0.38 10.45 8.89
C TYR A 19 -0.39 9.50 7.96
N VAL A 20 -1.12 8.54 8.51
CA VAL A 20 -1.87 7.56 7.72
C VAL A 20 -2.96 8.24 6.88
N GLN A 21 -3.67 9.22 7.43
CA GLN A 21 -4.71 9.98 6.72
C GLN A 21 -4.14 10.78 5.54
N ASN A 22 -2.94 11.31 5.69
CA ASN A 22 -2.29 12.11 4.64
C ASN A 22 -1.66 11.24 3.54
N HIS A 23 -1.08 10.10 3.89
CA HIS A 23 -0.26 9.29 2.98
C HIS A 23 -0.95 8.03 2.45
N LEU A 24 -1.83 7.37 3.24
CA LEU A 24 -2.47 6.13 2.80
C LEU A 24 -3.66 6.40 1.89
N ARG A 25 -3.71 5.67 0.79
CA ARG A 25 -4.86 5.61 -0.12
C ARG A 25 -5.30 4.16 -0.24
N ILE A 26 -6.58 3.91 -0.09
CA ILE A 26 -7.20 2.58 -0.15
C ILE A 26 -7.98 2.48 -1.44
N LEU A 27 -7.57 1.56 -2.32
CA LEU A 27 -8.26 1.32 -3.58
C LEU A 27 -9.49 0.44 -3.35
N SER A 28 -10.63 0.91 -3.82
CA SER A 28 -11.92 0.25 -3.73
C SER A 28 -12.54 0.13 -5.12
N ALA A 29 -13.08 -1.05 -5.44
CA ALA A 29 -13.78 -1.27 -6.69
C ALA A 29 -15.08 -0.45 -6.78
N PHE A 30 -15.70 -0.16 -5.63
CA PHE A 30 -16.97 0.58 -5.54
C PHE A 30 -16.77 2.08 -5.31
N TYR A 31 -15.92 2.44 -4.34
CA TYR A 31 -15.72 3.84 -3.92
C TYR A 31 -14.57 4.55 -4.67
N GLY A 32 -13.76 3.82 -5.43
CA GLY A 32 -12.58 4.37 -6.08
C GLY A 32 -11.39 4.47 -5.12
N VAL A 33 -11.02 5.67 -4.70
CA VAL A 33 -9.93 5.92 -3.75
C VAL A 33 -10.50 6.46 -2.45
N LEU A 34 -10.16 5.79 -1.34
CA LEU A 34 -10.56 6.17 0.00
C LEU A 34 -9.34 6.56 0.84
N LYS A 35 -9.56 7.48 1.77
CA LYS A 35 -8.65 7.74 2.88
C LYS A 35 -9.05 6.91 4.10
N PRO A 36 -8.15 6.65 5.05
CA PRO A 36 -8.41 5.76 6.19
C PRO A 36 -9.63 6.08 7.04
N LEU A 37 -9.97 7.35 7.20
CA LEU A 37 -11.09 7.81 8.03
C LEU A 37 -12.38 8.07 7.23
N ASP A 38 -12.42 7.73 5.95
CA ASP A 38 -13.64 7.87 5.15
C ASP A 38 -14.70 6.87 5.61
N GLY A 39 -15.94 7.35 5.73
CA GLY A 39 -17.08 6.52 6.05
C GLY A 39 -17.48 5.63 4.87
N VAL A 40 -17.67 4.34 5.13
CA VAL A 40 -18.05 3.36 4.08
C VAL A 40 -19.20 2.49 4.54
N THR A 41 -20.07 2.13 3.61
CA THR A 41 -21.08 1.06 3.82
C THR A 41 -20.48 -0.27 3.33
N PRO A 42 -20.67 -1.37 4.06
CA PRO A 42 -20.21 -2.68 3.62
C PRO A 42 -20.74 -3.04 2.24
N TYR A 43 -19.86 -3.51 1.36
CA TYR A 43 -20.19 -3.96 0.01
C TYR A 43 -19.33 -5.17 -0.37
N ARG A 44 -19.74 -5.87 -1.42
CA ARG A 44 -18.94 -6.97 -2.00
C ARG A 44 -18.81 -6.75 -3.50
N LEU A 45 -17.71 -6.12 -3.90
CA LEU A 45 -17.34 -5.92 -5.30
C LEU A 45 -15.81 -5.98 -5.41
N GLU A 46 -15.32 -6.81 -6.31
CA GLU A 46 -13.89 -6.94 -6.63
C GLU A 46 -13.58 -6.21 -7.93
N MET A 47 -12.37 -5.66 -8.08
CA MET A 47 -11.99 -4.91 -9.28
C MET A 47 -12.03 -5.77 -10.56
N GLN A 48 -11.85 -7.08 -10.43
CA GLN A 48 -11.94 -8.04 -11.55
C GLN A 48 -13.36 -8.54 -11.82
N ALA A 49 -14.38 -8.04 -11.12
CA ALA A 49 -15.75 -8.43 -11.37
C ALA A 49 -16.15 -8.17 -12.83
N LYS A 50 -16.81 -9.14 -13.45
CA LYS A 50 -17.30 -9.04 -14.81
C LYS A 50 -18.60 -8.25 -14.85
N VAL A 51 -18.51 -6.96 -14.55
CA VAL A 51 -19.63 -6.01 -14.51
C VAL A 51 -19.34 -4.88 -15.47
N GLY A 52 -20.24 -4.64 -16.42
CA GLY A 52 -20.25 -3.46 -17.27
C GLY A 52 -21.06 -2.34 -16.61
N ILE A 53 -20.61 -1.10 -16.76
CA ILE A 53 -21.28 0.10 -16.24
C ILE A 53 -21.35 1.13 -17.38
N GLY A 54 -22.56 1.46 -17.83
CA GLY A 54 -22.73 2.29 -19.01
C GLY A 54 -22.04 1.66 -20.23
N ASP A 55 -21.18 2.40 -20.90
CA ASP A 55 -20.41 1.93 -22.06
C ASP A 55 -19.14 1.15 -21.69
N ALA A 56 -18.73 1.16 -20.42
CA ALA A 56 -17.55 0.47 -19.93
C ALA A 56 -17.80 -1.04 -19.75
N LYS A 57 -16.92 -1.88 -20.31
CA LYS A 57 -17.07 -3.35 -20.29
C LYS A 57 -16.67 -3.98 -18.94
N ASN A 58 -15.91 -3.25 -18.12
CA ASN A 58 -15.40 -3.68 -16.83
C ASN A 58 -15.03 -2.48 -15.94
N LEU A 59 -14.72 -2.75 -14.68
CA LEU A 59 -14.40 -1.69 -13.71
C LEU A 59 -13.08 -0.95 -14.01
N TYR A 60 -12.12 -1.59 -14.68
CA TYR A 60 -10.89 -0.90 -15.09
C TYR A 60 -11.16 0.15 -16.17
N GLU A 61 -12.07 -0.12 -17.11
CA GLU A 61 -12.51 0.85 -18.10
C GLU A 61 -13.38 1.94 -17.48
N TYR A 62 -14.27 1.57 -16.55
CA TYR A 62 -15.12 2.52 -15.85
C TYR A 62 -14.31 3.56 -15.06
N TRP A 63 -13.34 3.10 -14.26
CA TRP A 63 -12.51 3.98 -13.46
C TRP A 63 -11.49 4.75 -14.30
N GLY A 64 -11.02 4.18 -15.41
CA GLY A 64 -10.06 4.84 -16.29
C GLY A 64 -8.84 5.35 -15.52
N ASP A 65 -8.47 6.61 -15.74
CA ASP A 65 -7.37 7.31 -15.07
C ASP A 65 -7.77 7.99 -13.74
N MET A 66 -9.06 8.00 -13.40
CA MET A 66 -9.57 8.66 -12.19
C MET A 66 -8.87 8.20 -10.91
N LEU A 67 -8.58 6.89 -10.81
CA LEU A 67 -7.88 6.35 -9.64
C LEU A 67 -6.45 6.86 -9.55
N TYR A 68 -5.73 6.87 -10.66
CA TYR A 68 -4.38 7.42 -10.74
C TYR A 68 -4.37 8.91 -10.38
N CYS A 69 -5.24 9.71 -10.96
CA CYS A 69 -5.36 11.14 -10.66
C CYS A 69 -5.69 11.43 -9.20
N SER A 70 -6.42 10.51 -8.53
CA SER A 70 -6.77 10.65 -7.11
C SER A 70 -5.66 10.20 -6.16
N VAL A 71 -4.71 9.40 -6.61
CA VAL A 71 -3.60 8.88 -5.80
C VAL A 71 -2.36 9.75 -5.93
N ILE A 72 -2.08 10.26 -7.14
CA ILE A 72 -0.86 11.01 -7.40
C ILE A 72 -0.91 12.40 -6.75
N ASP A 73 0.18 12.81 -6.15
CA ASP A 73 0.37 14.14 -5.56
C ASP A 73 1.62 14.84 -6.12
N ASN A 74 2.00 15.95 -5.52
CA ASN A 74 3.15 16.75 -5.95
C ASN A 74 4.49 16.03 -5.79
N SER A 75 4.60 15.07 -4.89
CA SER A 75 5.81 14.27 -4.70
C SER A 75 6.10 13.34 -5.87
N ARG A 76 5.07 12.95 -6.61
CA ARG A 76 5.14 11.98 -7.70
C ARG A 76 5.70 10.62 -7.29
N ILE A 77 5.58 10.28 -6.00
CA ILE A 77 6.07 9.01 -5.44
C ILE A 77 4.89 8.17 -4.98
N ILE A 78 4.79 6.95 -5.49
CA ILE A 78 3.76 5.99 -5.09
C ILE A 78 4.45 4.72 -4.56
N ILE A 79 4.16 4.36 -3.31
CA ILE A 79 4.55 3.08 -2.73
C ILE A 79 3.39 2.10 -2.88
N ASN A 80 3.55 1.13 -3.75
CA ASN A 80 2.51 0.15 -4.02
C ASN A 80 2.54 -1.00 -3.01
N LEU A 81 1.54 -1.03 -2.16
CA LEU A 81 1.23 -2.14 -1.25
C LEU A 81 -0.06 -2.90 -1.67
N ALA A 82 -0.69 -2.50 -2.77
CA ALA A 82 -1.91 -3.12 -3.26
C ALA A 82 -1.63 -4.51 -3.88
N SER A 83 -2.68 -5.32 -4.01
CA SER A 83 -2.58 -6.56 -4.78
C SER A 83 -2.51 -6.25 -6.28
N LYS A 84 -2.00 -7.20 -7.08
CA LYS A 84 -1.88 -7.07 -8.55
C LYS A 84 -3.19 -6.71 -9.23
N GLU A 85 -4.30 -7.15 -8.66
CA GLU A 85 -5.65 -6.81 -9.11
C GLU A 85 -5.91 -5.30 -9.09
N TYR A 86 -5.58 -4.64 -7.97
CA TYR A 86 -5.82 -3.22 -7.80
C TYR A 86 -4.68 -2.35 -8.38
N SER A 87 -3.42 -2.79 -8.29
CA SER A 87 -2.29 -2.01 -8.81
C SER A 87 -2.36 -1.77 -10.32
N LYS A 88 -2.92 -2.72 -11.09
CA LYS A 88 -3.14 -2.57 -12.54
C LYS A 88 -3.96 -1.34 -12.92
N SER A 89 -4.89 -0.90 -12.07
CA SER A 89 -5.71 0.29 -12.33
C SER A 89 -4.91 1.60 -12.25
N ILE A 90 -3.75 1.58 -11.58
CA ILE A 90 -2.82 2.71 -11.47
C ILE A 90 -1.68 2.57 -12.48
N GLU A 91 -1.07 1.37 -12.56
CA GLU A 91 0.14 1.11 -13.36
C GLU A 91 0.00 1.56 -14.83
N LYS A 92 -1.20 1.39 -15.41
CA LYS A 92 -1.49 1.75 -16.81
C LYS A 92 -1.33 3.25 -17.11
N TYR A 93 -1.50 4.10 -16.10
CA TYR A 93 -1.54 5.56 -16.25
C TYR A 93 -0.29 6.27 -15.73
N LEU A 94 0.68 5.49 -15.24
CA LEU A 94 1.97 6.04 -14.78
C LEU A 94 2.70 6.74 -15.92
N THR A 95 3.37 7.84 -15.58
CA THR A 95 4.20 8.63 -16.49
C THR A 95 5.68 8.49 -16.13
N LEU A 96 6.57 8.95 -17.02
CA LEU A 96 8.02 8.97 -16.77
C LEU A 96 8.44 9.86 -15.57
N ARG A 97 7.53 10.70 -15.07
CA ARG A 97 7.77 11.56 -13.90
C ARG A 97 7.45 10.87 -12.58
N ASP A 98 6.78 9.72 -12.62
CA ASP A 98 6.31 9.03 -11.44
C ASP A 98 7.36 8.03 -10.96
N LYS A 99 7.68 8.11 -9.67
CA LYS A 99 8.44 7.09 -8.98
C LYS A 99 7.46 6.09 -8.37
N TYR A 100 7.31 4.94 -9.00
CA TYR A 100 6.40 3.87 -8.55
C TYR A 100 7.22 2.69 -8.03
N ILE A 101 7.09 2.41 -6.72
CA ILE A 101 7.85 1.37 -6.04
C ILE A 101 6.89 0.30 -5.54
N THR A 102 7.01 -0.91 -6.05
CA THR A 102 6.22 -2.06 -5.58
C THR A 102 6.94 -2.76 -4.43
N ILE A 103 6.22 -2.98 -3.33
CA ILE A 103 6.72 -3.75 -2.20
C ILE A 103 6.30 -5.21 -2.34
N VAL A 104 7.28 -6.11 -2.44
CA VAL A 104 7.06 -7.54 -2.59
C VAL A 104 7.45 -8.25 -1.30
N PHE A 105 6.52 -9.03 -0.76
CA PHE A 105 6.74 -9.90 0.39
C PHE A 105 6.76 -11.36 -0.07
N CYS A 106 7.87 -12.04 0.13
CA CYS A 106 8.07 -13.41 -0.31
C CYS A 106 8.69 -14.29 0.78
N GLU A 107 8.65 -15.58 0.56
CA GLU A 107 9.34 -16.61 1.37
C GLU A 107 10.09 -17.55 0.42
N LEU A 108 11.22 -18.08 0.87
CA LEU A 108 11.91 -19.12 0.15
C LEU A 108 11.18 -20.46 0.36
N SER A 109 10.79 -21.10 -0.74
CA SER A 109 10.18 -22.44 -0.74
C SER A 109 10.99 -23.35 -1.68
N GLY A 110 11.93 -24.13 -1.13
CA GLY A 110 13.00 -24.74 -1.91
C GLY A 110 13.87 -23.64 -2.51
N ASP A 111 14.11 -23.70 -3.81
CA ASP A 111 14.91 -22.72 -4.55
C ASP A 111 14.07 -21.59 -5.18
N LYS A 112 12.77 -21.51 -4.85
CA LYS A 112 11.86 -20.52 -5.46
C LYS A 112 11.32 -19.56 -4.42
N LEU A 113 11.28 -18.27 -4.81
CA LEU A 113 10.59 -17.23 -4.06
C LEU A 113 9.09 -17.30 -4.34
N VAL A 114 8.30 -17.45 -3.29
CA VAL A 114 6.84 -17.59 -3.36
C VAL A 114 6.18 -16.55 -2.47
N THR A 115 5.17 -15.87 -2.98
CA THR A 115 4.31 -14.97 -2.20
C THR A 115 3.15 -15.78 -1.60
N LYS A 116 3.11 -15.93 -0.27
CA LYS A 116 1.96 -16.51 0.42
C LYS A 116 0.95 -15.43 0.77
N GLY A 117 -0.24 -15.53 0.18
CA GLY A 117 -1.25 -14.48 0.22
C GLY A 117 -1.61 -13.97 1.62
N THR A 118 -1.79 -14.86 2.61
CA THR A 118 -2.13 -14.47 3.99
C THR A 118 -1.01 -13.69 4.66
N TYR A 119 0.23 -14.19 4.58
CA TYR A 119 1.39 -13.51 5.18
C TYR A 119 1.70 -12.19 4.48
N ALA A 120 1.57 -12.14 3.16
CA ALA A 120 1.75 -10.90 2.41
C ALA A 120 0.70 -9.82 2.78
N LYS A 121 -0.55 -10.21 3.05
CA LYS A 121 -1.58 -9.27 3.54
C LYS A 121 -1.22 -8.70 4.91
N MET A 122 -0.79 -9.56 5.84
CA MET A 122 -0.35 -9.13 7.17
C MET A 122 0.87 -8.20 7.08
N ALA A 123 1.86 -8.56 6.26
CA ALA A 123 3.08 -7.78 6.09
C ALA A 123 2.81 -6.40 5.47
N ARG A 124 1.86 -6.28 4.53
CA ARG A 124 1.44 -4.99 3.99
C ARG A 124 0.84 -4.08 5.06
N GLY A 125 -0.01 -4.63 5.94
CA GLY A 125 -0.57 -3.88 7.08
C GLY A 125 0.52 -3.43 8.06
N GLU A 126 1.47 -4.33 8.40
CA GLU A 126 2.60 -3.99 9.26
C GLU A 126 3.57 -2.99 8.60
N MET A 127 3.73 -3.01 7.29
CA MET A 127 4.51 -1.99 6.58
C MET A 127 3.88 -0.60 6.71
N VAL A 128 2.56 -0.48 6.52
CA VAL A 128 1.84 0.80 6.74
C VAL A 128 2.05 1.29 8.18
N ARG A 129 1.91 0.40 9.16
CA ARG A 129 2.14 0.71 10.56
C ARG A 129 3.59 1.15 10.83
N PHE A 130 4.56 0.44 10.28
CA PHE A 130 5.98 0.78 10.39
C PHE A 130 6.28 2.17 9.81
N MET A 131 5.73 2.47 8.63
CA MET A 131 5.89 3.79 8.00
C MET A 131 5.29 4.90 8.85
N ALA A 132 4.10 4.69 9.41
CA ALA A 132 3.45 5.67 10.29
C ALA A 132 4.18 5.86 11.63
N GLU A 133 4.68 4.79 12.23
CA GLU A 133 5.42 4.85 13.50
C GLU A 133 6.77 5.56 13.38
N ASN A 134 7.37 5.53 12.19
CA ASN A 134 8.66 6.17 11.92
C ASN A 134 8.53 7.45 11.08
N SER A 135 7.30 7.91 10.77
CA SER A 135 7.02 9.09 9.95
C SER A 135 7.85 9.10 8.66
N ILE A 136 7.81 7.98 7.92
CA ILE A 136 8.69 7.77 6.76
C ILE A 136 8.25 8.65 5.59
N GLU A 137 9.13 9.59 5.21
CA GLU A 137 8.98 10.46 4.04
C GLU A 137 9.88 10.01 2.88
N ASN A 138 11.05 9.44 3.20
CA ASN A 138 11.97 8.95 2.18
C ASN A 138 11.74 7.45 1.92
N PRO A 139 11.45 7.03 0.67
CA PRO A 139 11.28 5.61 0.33
C PRO A 139 12.45 4.70 0.72
N GLU A 140 13.69 5.24 0.79
CA GLU A 140 14.85 4.47 1.20
C GLU A 140 14.76 3.94 2.65
N ASP A 141 14.04 4.66 3.51
CA ASP A 141 13.86 4.26 4.90
C ASP A 141 12.92 3.06 5.06
N ILE A 142 12.09 2.76 4.04
CA ILE A 142 11.26 1.56 3.98
C ILE A 142 12.12 0.29 4.03
N LYS A 143 13.33 0.33 3.50
CA LYS A 143 14.29 -0.79 3.49
C LYS A 143 14.71 -1.25 4.88
N LYS A 144 14.48 -0.42 5.91
CA LYS A 144 14.73 -0.75 7.33
C LYS A 144 13.65 -1.63 7.97
N PHE A 145 12.58 -1.95 7.23
CA PHE A 145 11.51 -2.81 7.74
C PHE A 145 12.02 -4.22 8.07
N ASP A 146 11.78 -4.66 9.33
CA ASP A 146 12.27 -5.93 9.88
C ASP A 146 11.21 -6.71 10.68
N ARG A 147 9.91 -6.48 10.37
CA ARG A 147 8.81 -7.07 11.14
C ARG A 147 8.31 -8.38 10.55
N LEU A 148 7.65 -9.19 11.40
CA LEU A 148 7.08 -10.50 11.05
C LEU A 148 8.10 -11.48 10.44
N GLY A 149 9.39 -11.29 10.75
CA GLY A 149 10.49 -12.09 10.20
C GLY A 149 10.90 -11.73 8.77
N TYR A 150 10.35 -10.66 8.21
CA TYR A 150 10.77 -10.13 6.91
C TYR A 150 12.01 -9.25 7.05
N SER A 151 12.89 -9.32 6.06
CA SER A 151 14.05 -8.44 5.90
C SER A 151 14.24 -8.06 4.45
N PHE A 152 14.76 -6.86 4.22
CA PHE A 152 15.04 -6.35 2.88
C PHE A 152 16.14 -7.17 2.19
N ARG A 153 15.94 -7.47 0.88
CA ARG A 153 16.89 -8.20 0.03
C ARG A 153 17.36 -7.30 -1.10
N SER A 154 18.53 -6.69 -0.91
CA SER A 154 19.14 -5.80 -1.90
C SER A 154 19.49 -6.49 -3.20
N ASP A 155 19.88 -7.77 -3.14
CA ASP A 155 20.25 -8.60 -4.28
C ASP A 155 19.06 -9.00 -5.19
N LEU A 156 17.82 -8.88 -4.66
CA LEU A 156 16.59 -9.19 -5.37
C LEU A 156 15.76 -7.94 -5.71
N SER A 157 16.19 -6.78 -5.25
CA SER A 157 15.47 -5.52 -5.37
C SER A 157 16.02 -4.65 -6.51
N SER A 158 15.18 -3.72 -6.96
CA SER A 158 15.51 -2.68 -7.92
C SER A 158 14.99 -1.32 -7.46
N ASP A 159 15.18 -0.26 -8.23
CA ASP A 159 14.64 1.07 -7.95
C ASP A 159 13.10 1.11 -8.01
N ALA A 160 12.47 0.17 -8.73
CA ALA A 160 11.03 0.06 -8.90
C ALA A 160 10.38 -1.05 -8.06
N GLU A 161 11.18 -1.92 -7.43
CA GLU A 161 10.68 -3.05 -6.67
C GLU A 161 11.55 -3.33 -5.44
N TYR A 162 10.98 -3.26 -4.24
CA TYR A 162 11.64 -3.62 -3.00
C TYR A 162 11.16 -4.97 -2.51
N VAL A 163 12.07 -5.92 -2.45
CA VAL A 163 11.78 -7.31 -2.08
C VAL A 163 12.14 -7.52 -0.61
N PHE A 164 11.17 -8.05 0.14
CA PHE A 164 11.32 -8.45 1.53
C PHE A 164 11.13 -9.95 1.63
N GLU A 165 12.17 -10.65 2.09
CA GLU A 165 12.13 -12.08 2.30
C GLU A 165 11.86 -12.40 3.76
N ARG A 166 10.93 -13.33 4.00
CA ARG A 166 10.66 -13.88 5.32
C ARG A 166 11.57 -15.07 5.58
N LYS A 167 12.39 -14.99 6.63
CA LYS A 167 13.10 -16.13 7.20
C LYS A 167 12.15 -16.91 8.10
N LYS A 168 12.13 -18.23 7.94
CA LYS A 168 11.39 -19.15 8.81
C LYS A 168 12.09 -19.30 10.15
#